data_aad25a8a7d3fb6bfb89bb7ddc3d77ed0
#
_entry.id   aad25a8a7d3fb6bfb89bb7ddc3d77ed0
#
_cell.length_a   1.000
_cell.length_b   1.000
_cell.length_c   1.000
_cell.angle_alpha   90.00
_cell.angle_beta   90.00
_cell.angle_gamma   90.00
#
_symmetry.space_group_name_H-M   'P 1'
#
loop_
_entity.id
_entity.type
_entity.pdbx_description
1 polymer ?
#
loop_
_entity_poly.entity_id
_entity_poly.type
_entity_poly.pdbx_seq_one_letter_code
_entity_poly.pdbx_strand_id
1 'polypeptide(L)'
;MLLLNLLVIALLGCAASKEARPLAGTEQIPPAETPVGIATTQGVQTAPTADTPISSTKPAASSTTRNAGNDSSAKDPPITVPSVKGRTKKDSLALVKAVRFGAENPNWPVKTATQLPGAILPGHRIIAFYGNPLSKRMGILGELPPDQMLARFDKEIAAWTRADPSTPVQPALHLIAVVAQGSPGRDGKYRMRMTDSLIEMVSSWAAKRNALLFLDVQVGKSTVQEEVPRLIPFLKRPNVHLAIDPEFSMKPRMDRRQGVVVTAKPGARIGTMSSDDVNYAIRLLSDLVKQNNLPPKVLVVHRFTHDMLTGASKIRLDPRVQVVIDMDGWGQPWLKYDSYRAYVEAEPVQFTGFKLFYHNDTKKGDPLLTPGEVLLLNPKPLYIQYQ
;
A
#
# COMPACT_ATOMS: atom_id res chain seq x y z
N MET A 1 0.60 -6.03 -72.27
CA MET A 1 -0.80 -6.09 -72.73
C MET A 1 -1.64 -5.62 -71.57
N LEU A 2 -2.01 -4.33 -71.57
CA LEU A 2 -3.33 -3.78 -71.90
C LEU A 2 -4.36 -4.11 -70.83
N LEU A 3 -5.11 -3.25 -70.21
CA LEU A 3 -5.61 -1.84 -70.29
C LEU A 3 -6.33 -1.62 -68.95
N LEU A 4 -6.12 -0.61 -68.13
CA LEU A 4 -6.65 0.75 -68.15
C LEU A 4 -8.18 0.81 -68.40
N ASN A 5 -8.93 1.25 -67.34
CA ASN A 5 -10.00 2.22 -67.55
C ASN A 5 -10.40 2.93 -66.26
N LEU A 6 -10.19 4.22 -66.28
CA LEU A 6 -10.81 5.28 -65.49
C LEU A 6 -12.29 5.44 -65.88
N LEU A 7 -13.12 5.82 -64.89
CA LEU A 7 -14.21 6.79 -65.18
C LEU A 7 -14.54 7.64 -63.96
N VAL A 8 -14.37 8.91 -64.13
CA VAL A 8 -14.78 10.09 -63.34
C VAL A 8 -16.14 10.55 -63.84
N ILE A 9 -16.94 11.23 -63.03
CA ILE A 9 -17.97 12.27 -63.26
C ILE A 9 -18.91 12.26 -62.04
N ALA A 10 -19.17 13.23 -61.31
CA ALA A 10 -19.20 14.70 -61.22
C ALA A 10 -20.54 15.12 -60.59
N LEU A 11 -20.42 15.95 -59.57
CA LEU A 11 -21.15 17.16 -59.16
C LEU A 11 -22.63 17.37 -59.55
N LEU A 12 -23.35 17.78 -58.49
CA LEU A 12 -24.35 18.86 -58.38
C LEU A 12 -25.10 18.66 -57.05
N GLY A 13 -25.12 19.44 -56.01
CA GLY A 13 -25.29 20.88 -55.90
C GLY A 13 -26.75 21.23 -55.65
N CYS A 14 -27.15 21.45 -54.36
CA CYS A 14 -28.19 22.41 -54.03
C CYS A 14 -28.13 22.76 -52.54
N ALA A 15 -28.01 24.06 -52.31
CA ALA A 15 -28.10 24.74 -51.02
C ALA A 15 -29.54 25.07 -50.68
N ALA A 16 -29.89 25.01 -49.35
CA ALA A 16 -30.88 25.89 -48.72
C ALA A 16 -30.75 25.76 -47.18
N SER A 17 -30.18 26.72 -46.60
CA SER A 17 -30.63 27.79 -45.69
C SER A 17 -31.43 27.42 -44.47
N LYS A 18 -30.83 27.79 -43.28
CA LYS A 18 -31.42 28.38 -42.09
C LYS A 18 -32.45 27.62 -41.29
N GLU A 19 -32.09 27.30 -40.06
CA GLU A 19 -32.69 27.94 -38.90
C GLU A 19 -31.88 27.56 -37.63
N ALA A 20 -31.36 28.62 -37.00
CA ALA A 20 -30.80 28.57 -35.67
C ALA A 20 -31.95 28.41 -34.66
N ARG A 21 -31.91 27.38 -33.78
CA ARG A 21 -32.70 27.32 -32.57
C ARG A 21 -31.81 27.51 -31.34
N PRO A 22 -32.30 28.24 -30.32
CA PRO A 22 -31.48 28.70 -29.22
C PRO A 22 -31.15 27.56 -28.24
N LEU A 23 -29.96 27.61 -27.71
CA LEU A 23 -29.51 26.88 -26.51
C LEU A 23 -30.36 27.32 -25.32
N ALA A 24 -31.22 26.45 -24.84
CA ALA A 24 -31.88 26.56 -23.55
C ALA A 24 -31.61 25.27 -22.77
N GLY A 25 -31.10 25.46 -21.57
CA GLY A 25 -30.99 24.36 -20.60
C GLY A 25 -29.58 24.25 -19.99
N THR A 26 -29.21 25.26 -19.19
CA THR A 26 -28.27 25.02 -18.09
C THR A 26 -28.90 24.01 -17.13
N GLU A 27 -28.60 22.75 -17.34
CA GLU A 27 -28.90 21.69 -16.38
C GLU A 27 -28.00 21.96 -15.16
N GLN A 28 -28.60 22.44 -14.08
CA GLN A 28 -27.97 22.59 -12.78
C GLN A 28 -27.51 21.19 -12.35
N ILE A 29 -26.21 21.02 -12.27
CA ILE A 29 -25.62 19.87 -11.62
C ILE A 29 -26.08 19.92 -10.17
N PRO A 30 -26.81 18.90 -9.66
CA PRO A 30 -27.16 18.83 -8.25
C PRO A 30 -25.86 18.83 -7.43
N PRO A 31 -25.85 19.50 -6.26
CA PRO A 31 -24.67 19.51 -5.40
C PRO A 31 -24.26 18.07 -5.11
N ALA A 32 -22.99 17.77 -5.29
CA ALA A 32 -22.41 16.49 -4.98
C ALA A 32 -22.78 16.13 -3.55
N GLU A 33 -23.55 15.07 -3.38
CA GLU A 33 -23.83 14.49 -2.06
C GLU A 33 -22.46 14.23 -1.40
N THR A 34 -22.29 14.85 -0.24
CA THR A 34 -21.12 14.68 0.60
C THR A 34 -20.89 13.18 0.77
N PRO A 35 -19.73 12.62 0.44
CA PRO A 35 -19.50 11.20 0.64
C PRO A 35 -19.73 10.90 2.11
N VAL A 36 -20.73 10.10 2.39
CA VAL A 36 -21.00 9.56 3.72
C VAL A 36 -19.73 8.85 4.12
N GLY A 37 -19.03 9.42 5.10
CA GLY A 37 -17.79 8.88 5.56
C GLY A 37 -17.98 7.42 5.91
N ILE A 38 -17.15 6.58 5.35
CA ILE A 38 -17.00 5.21 5.83
C ILE A 38 -16.62 5.37 7.29
N ALA A 39 -17.57 5.12 8.16
CA ALA A 39 -17.26 4.88 9.56
C ALA A 39 -16.26 3.73 9.49
N THR A 40 -15.01 3.99 9.82
CA THR A 40 -14.06 2.95 10.17
C THR A 40 -14.73 2.21 11.31
N THR A 41 -15.45 1.15 10.99
CA THR A 41 -15.90 0.19 11.97
C THR A 41 -14.65 -0.23 12.69
N GLN A 42 -14.58 0.16 13.95
CA GLN A 42 -13.58 -0.34 14.86
C GLN A 42 -13.66 -1.86 14.80
N GLY A 43 -12.83 -2.47 13.99
CA GLY A 43 -12.53 -3.87 14.11
C GLY A 43 -11.85 -3.99 15.47
N VAL A 44 -12.66 -4.36 16.47
CA VAL A 44 -12.13 -4.85 17.75
C VAL A 44 -11.34 -6.08 17.37
N GLN A 45 -10.04 -5.93 17.25
CA GLN A 45 -9.12 -7.05 17.28
C GLN A 45 -9.17 -7.60 18.69
N THR A 46 -10.12 -8.49 18.95
CA THR A 46 -10.06 -9.38 20.12
C THR A 46 -8.90 -10.33 19.86
N ALA A 47 -7.86 -10.18 20.63
CA ALA A 47 -6.84 -11.22 20.78
C ALA A 47 -7.54 -12.54 21.11
N PRO A 48 -7.09 -13.66 20.54
CA PRO A 48 -7.63 -14.96 20.95
C PRO A 48 -7.28 -15.18 22.42
N THR A 49 -8.30 -15.20 23.26
CA THR A 49 -8.21 -15.74 24.63
C THR A 49 -8.00 -17.23 24.51
N ALA A 50 -6.79 -17.66 24.78
CA ALA A 50 -6.49 -19.06 25.03
C ALA A 50 -6.77 -19.35 26.51
N ASP A 51 -7.93 -19.89 26.80
CA ASP A 51 -8.23 -20.59 28.05
C ASP A 51 -8.56 -22.03 27.72
N THR A 52 -7.61 -22.91 27.95
CA THR A 52 -7.90 -24.28 28.38
C THR A 52 -6.71 -24.82 29.19
N PRO A 53 -6.87 -25.27 30.43
CA PRO A 53 -5.80 -25.81 31.24
C PRO A 53 -5.52 -27.27 30.84
N ILE A 54 -4.30 -27.56 30.44
CA ILE A 54 -3.84 -28.93 30.32
C ILE A 54 -2.93 -29.24 31.51
N SER A 55 -3.37 -30.24 32.22
CA SER A 55 -2.80 -30.93 33.36
C SER A 55 -1.32 -31.30 33.20
N SER A 56 -0.61 -31.07 34.29
CA SER A 56 0.78 -31.43 34.54
C SER A 56 1.01 -32.94 34.51
N THR A 57 2.01 -33.39 33.75
CA THR A 57 2.81 -34.57 34.12
C THR A 57 4.28 -34.32 33.80
N LYS A 58 5.07 -34.38 34.86
CA LYS A 58 6.51 -34.25 34.91
C LYS A 58 7.14 -35.61 34.57
N PRO A 59 8.23 -35.68 33.80
CA PRO A 59 9.23 -36.74 33.99
C PRO A 59 10.56 -36.16 34.49
N ALA A 60 11.21 -37.05 35.23
CA ALA A 60 12.35 -36.86 36.09
C ALA A 60 13.67 -36.57 35.36
N ALA A 61 14.57 -35.98 36.12
CA ALA A 61 15.93 -35.62 35.79
C ALA A 61 16.81 -36.85 35.46
N SER A 62 17.68 -36.67 34.46
CA SER A 62 18.92 -37.45 34.34
C SER A 62 20.08 -36.47 34.20
N SER A 63 20.95 -36.52 35.20
CA SER A 63 22.21 -35.80 35.28
C SER A 63 23.26 -36.43 34.38
N THR A 64 23.91 -35.66 33.55
CA THR A 64 25.24 -35.99 33.02
C THR A 64 26.08 -34.72 32.91
N THR A 65 27.03 -34.61 33.81
CA THR A 65 28.17 -33.70 33.84
C THR A 65 29.07 -33.92 32.63
N ARG A 66 29.42 -32.88 31.85
CA ARG A 66 30.68 -32.80 31.12
C ARG A 66 31.15 -31.36 30.97
N ASN A 67 32.42 -31.21 31.24
CA ASN A 67 33.37 -30.14 31.37
C ASN A 67 33.34 -28.99 30.38
N ALA A 68 33.74 -27.87 30.92
CA ALA A 68 34.31 -26.62 30.45
C ALA A 68 34.99 -26.63 29.07
N GLY A 69 34.56 -25.70 28.24
CA GLY A 69 35.26 -25.24 27.04
C GLY A 69 34.86 -23.78 26.76
N ASN A 70 35.81 -22.92 26.86
CA ASN A 70 35.91 -21.49 26.55
C ASN A 70 34.68 -20.82 25.92
N ASP A 71 34.02 -20.02 26.73
CA ASP A 71 32.99 -19.09 26.33
C ASP A 71 33.65 -17.73 25.98
N SER A 72 33.85 -17.49 24.69
CA SER A 72 34.09 -16.13 24.14
C SER A 72 32.81 -15.63 23.51
N SER A 73 31.76 -15.44 24.34
CA SER A 73 30.57 -14.71 23.90
C SER A 73 30.89 -13.23 23.83
N ALA A 74 31.19 -12.74 22.63
CA ALA A 74 31.11 -11.31 22.34
C ALA A 74 29.68 -10.86 22.67
N LYS A 75 29.52 -10.12 23.75
CA LYS A 75 28.26 -9.46 24.12
C LYS A 75 27.95 -8.46 23.04
N ASP A 76 26.89 -8.68 22.27
CA ASP A 76 26.35 -7.68 21.39
C ASP A 76 26.13 -6.36 22.17
N PRO A 77 26.44 -5.20 21.56
CA PRO A 77 26.25 -3.93 22.22
C PRO A 77 24.76 -3.78 22.57
N PRO A 78 24.42 -3.20 23.72
CA PRO A 78 23.03 -3.02 24.13
C PRO A 78 22.30 -2.14 23.10
N ILE A 79 21.20 -2.64 22.56
CA ILE A 79 20.33 -1.89 21.67
C ILE A 79 19.77 -0.70 22.47
N THR A 80 20.23 0.51 22.13
CA THR A 80 19.77 1.73 22.77
C THR A 80 18.48 2.19 22.08
N VAL A 81 17.33 2.04 22.71
CA VAL A 81 16.07 2.58 22.24
C VAL A 81 16.07 4.09 22.43
N PRO A 82 15.81 4.91 21.39
CA PRO A 82 15.74 6.37 21.55
C PRO A 82 14.67 6.74 22.59
N SER A 83 15.01 7.65 23.51
CA SER A 83 14.04 8.20 24.45
C SER A 83 13.06 9.11 23.73
N VAL A 84 11.79 8.75 23.72
CA VAL A 84 10.71 9.53 23.10
C VAL A 84 9.83 10.09 24.20
N LYS A 85 9.60 11.42 24.16
CA LYS A 85 8.74 12.11 25.15
C LYS A 85 7.32 11.54 25.07
N GLY A 86 6.78 11.08 26.21
CA GLY A 86 5.44 10.50 26.31
C GLY A 86 5.38 8.96 26.23
N ARG A 87 6.51 8.27 25.97
CA ARG A 87 6.55 6.81 25.96
C ARG A 87 6.89 6.25 27.33
N THR A 88 6.14 5.25 27.78
CA THR A 88 6.39 4.61 29.08
C THR A 88 7.55 3.62 29.02
N LYS A 89 8.13 3.28 30.20
CA LYS A 89 9.17 2.23 30.29
C LYS A 89 8.66 0.87 29.79
N LYS A 90 7.37 0.59 30.00
CA LYS A 90 6.73 -0.65 29.54
C LYS A 90 6.69 -0.71 28.02
N ASP A 91 6.37 0.41 27.36
CA ASP A 91 6.31 0.51 25.91
C ASP A 91 7.70 0.39 25.27
N SER A 92 8.71 1.02 25.91
CA SER A 92 10.11 0.87 25.49
C SER A 92 10.61 -0.56 25.62
N LEU A 93 10.23 -1.29 26.67
CA LEU A 93 10.56 -2.71 26.84
C LEU A 93 9.85 -3.61 25.83
N ALA A 94 8.58 -3.33 25.50
CA ALA A 94 7.84 -4.02 24.47
C ALA A 94 8.49 -3.81 23.10
N LEU A 95 8.94 -2.60 22.81
CA LEU A 95 9.68 -2.22 21.61
C LEU A 95 10.98 -3.03 21.47
N VAL A 96 11.82 -3.03 22.53
CA VAL A 96 13.09 -3.78 22.57
C VAL A 96 12.84 -5.28 22.40
N LYS A 97 11.79 -5.81 23.03
CA LYS A 97 11.42 -7.21 22.91
C LYS A 97 10.98 -7.57 21.48
N ALA A 98 10.18 -6.73 20.86
CA ALA A 98 9.76 -6.90 19.47
C ALA A 98 10.96 -6.88 18.51
N VAL A 99 11.90 -5.95 18.68
CA VAL A 99 13.12 -5.85 17.87
C VAL A 99 14.03 -7.06 18.05
N ARG A 100 14.24 -7.54 19.29
CA ARG A 100 15.12 -8.71 19.55
C ARG A 100 14.62 -10.01 18.91
N PHE A 101 13.31 -10.18 18.78
CA PHE A 101 12.75 -11.36 18.13
C PHE A 101 12.86 -11.33 16.60
N GLY A 102 13.01 -10.15 15.98
CA GLY A 102 13.20 -9.97 14.53
C GLY A 102 14.65 -10.06 14.04
N ALA A 103 15.63 -10.29 14.94
CA ALA A 103 17.05 -10.12 14.61
C ALA A 103 17.63 -11.19 13.66
N GLU A 104 17.00 -12.36 13.52
CA GLU A 104 17.55 -13.46 12.72
C GLU A 104 16.46 -14.16 11.90
N ASN A 105 16.08 -13.56 10.76
CA ASN A 105 15.27 -14.27 9.78
C ASN A 105 16.15 -14.70 8.60
N PRO A 106 16.45 -16.01 8.44
CA PRO A 106 17.31 -16.50 7.36
C PRO A 106 16.71 -16.30 5.96
N ASN A 107 15.41 -15.96 5.88
CA ASN A 107 14.72 -15.70 4.62
C ASN A 107 14.90 -14.25 4.14
N TRP A 108 15.59 -13.38 4.92
CA TRP A 108 15.88 -12.03 4.55
C TRP A 108 17.39 -11.77 4.40
N PRO A 109 17.83 -10.96 3.41
CA PRO A 109 17.02 -10.41 2.31
C PRO A 109 16.57 -11.51 1.35
N VAL A 110 15.40 -11.31 0.73
CA VAL A 110 14.88 -12.25 -0.26
C VAL A 110 15.80 -12.30 -1.47
N LYS A 111 16.20 -13.51 -1.88
CA LYS A 111 17.00 -13.71 -3.09
C LYS A 111 16.13 -13.46 -4.31
N THR A 112 16.43 -12.42 -5.06
CA THR A 112 15.72 -12.05 -6.29
C THR A 112 16.70 -11.87 -7.44
N ALA A 113 16.17 -11.85 -8.67
CA ALA A 113 16.96 -11.44 -9.82
C ALA A 113 17.53 -10.03 -9.63
N THR A 114 18.69 -9.77 -10.21
CA THR A 114 19.32 -8.43 -10.20
C THR A 114 18.34 -7.40 -10.74
N GLN A 115 18.17 -6.32 -9.98
CA GLN A 115 17.32 -5.21 -10.40
C GLN A 115 17.86 -4.56 -11.66
N LEU A 116 16.96 -4.15 -12.56
CA LEU A 116 17.35 -3.45 -13.77
C LEU A 116 17.80 -2.00 -13.47
N PRO A 117 18.59 -1.38 -14.36
CA PRO A 117 18.97 0.03 -14.23
C PRO A 117 17.74 0.93 -14.02
N GLY A 118 17.85 1.91 -13.13
CA GLY A 118 16.76 2.82 -12.77
C GLY A 118 15.79 2.27 -11.71
N ALA A 119 16.05 1.08 -11.16
CA ALA A 119 15.33 0.57 -9.99
C ALA A 119 15.55 1.50 -8.77
N ILE A 120 14.48 1.76 -8.02
CA ILE A 120 14.51 2.64 -6.86
C ILE A 120 15.00 1.89 -5.63
N LEU A 121 14.47 0.70 -5.39
CA LEU A 121 14.80 -0.15 -4.26
C LEU A 121 15.92 -1.14 -4.62
N PRO A 122 16.81 -1.50 -3.72
CA PRO A 122 16.93 -1.03 -2.34
C PRO A 122 17.76 0.26 -2.18
N GLY A 123 18.20 0.91 -3.27
CA GLY A 123 19.10 2.05 -3.24
C GLY A 123 18.53 3.30 -2.56
N HIS A 124 17.22 3.39 -2.44
CA HIS A 124 16.51 4.50 -1.79
C HIS A 124 15.46 3.97 -0.81
N ARG A 125 15.06 4.82 0.13
CA ARG A 125 13.85 4.64 0.94
C ARG A 125 12.76 5.56 0.44
N ILE A 126 11.60 5.01 0.07
CA ILE A 126 10.45 5.79 -0.38
C ILE A 126 9.68 6.29 0.85
N ILE A 127 9.46 7.60 0.93
CA ILE A 127 8.61 8.23 1.94
C ILE A 127 7.38 8.77 1.23
N ALA A 128 6.20 8.26 1.59
CA ALA A 128 4.95 8.53 0.88
C ALA A 128 3.91 9.21 1.77
N PHE A 129 3.24 10.23 1.25
CA PHE A 129 2.02 10.79 1.83
C PHE A 129 0.79 10.22 1.13
N TYR A 130 -0.10 9.62 1.91
CA TYR A 130 -1.25 8.84 1.45
C TYR A 130 -2.57 9.59 1.61
N GLY A 131 -3.53 9.33 0.74
CA GLY A 131 -4.90 9.77 0.91
C GLY A 131 -5.61 10.13 -0.39
N ASN A 132 -6.66 10.95 -0.24
CA ASN A 132 -7.43 11.45 -1.37
C ASN A 132 -7.83 12.92 -1.12
N PRO A 133 -7.56 13.84 -2.06
CA PRO A 133 -7.87 15.27 -1.94
C PRO A 133 -9.35 15.59 -1.68
N LEU A 134 -10.25 14.68 -2.05
CA LEU A 134 -11.69 14.87 -1.86
C LEU A 134 -12.17 14.59 -0.42
N SER A 135 -11.27 14.10 0.46
CA SER A 135 -11.67 13.75 1.83
C SER A 135 -10.57 14.01 2.85
N LYS A 136 -10.85 14.88 3.80
CA LYS A 136 -9.97 15.15 4.95
C LYS A 136 -9.76 13.95 5.88
N ARG A 137 -10.60 12.92 5.77
CA ARG A 137 -10.54 11.72 6.64
C ARG A 137 -9.86 10.52 5.98
N MET A 138 -9.49 10.64 4.71
CA MET A 138 -8.86 9.56 3.97
C MET A 138 -7.33 9.65 3.94
N GLY A 139 -6.76 10.55 4.72
CA GLY A 139 -5.33 10.69 4.86
C GLY A 139 -4.81 12.09 4.56
N ILE A 140 -3.52 12.27 4.84
CA ILE A 140 -2.83 13.56 4.84
C ILE A 140 -2.90 14.30 3.49
N LEU A 141 -3.07 13.57 2.39
CA LEU A 141 -3.17 14.14 1.05
C LEU A 141 -4.39 15.05 0.88
N GLY A 142 -5.46 14.83 1.66
CA GLY A 142 -6.69 15.64 1.65
C GLY A 142 -6.95 16.39 2.94
N GLU A 143 -6.16 16.15 3.99
CA GLU A 143 -6.38 16.75 5.31
C GLU A 143 -6.01 18.24 5.34
N LEU A 144 -4.92 18.59 4.69
CA LEU A 144 -4.37 19.95 4.66
C LEU A 144 -4.46 20.55 3.25
N PRO A 145 -4.49 21.91 3.14
CA PRO A 145 -4.25 22.57 1.87
C PRO A 145 -2.93 22.12 1.23
N PRO A 146 -2.83 22.03 -0.10
CA PRO A 146 -1.68 21.42 -0.78
C PRO A 146 -0.31 21.96 -0.36
N ASP A 147 -0.17 23.28 -0.20
CA ASP A 147 1.13 23.85 0.17
C ASP A 147 1.50 23.54 1.64
N GLN A 148 0.52 23.47 2.55
CA GLN A 148 0.75 23.06 3.94
C GLN A 148 1.05 21.56 4.01
N MET A 149 0.37 20.75 3.22
CA MET A 149 0.65 19.30 3.09
C MET A 149 2.09 19.09 2.59
N LEU A 150 2.51 19.78 1.55
CA LEU A 150 3.87 19.69 1.02
C LEU A 150 4.92 20.19 2.01
N ALA A 151 4.65 21.27 2.76
CA ALA A 151 5.55 21.74 3.82
C ALA A 151 5.69 20.72 4.97
N ARG A 152 4.62 20.00 5.33
CA ARG A 152 4.69 18.90 6.28
C ARG A 152 5.46 17.72 5.71
N PHE A 153 5.26 17.43 4.44
CA PHE A 153 5.99 16.39 3.72
C PHE A 153 7.50 16.62 3.74
N ASP A 154 7.94 17.86 3.47
CA ASP A 154 9.36 18.24 3.53
C ASP A 154 9.97 17.98 4.92
N LYS A 155 9.22 18.16 6.00
CA LYS A 155 9.67 17.86 7.37
C LYS A 155 9.88 16.38 7.61
N GLU A 156 8.97 15.53 7.09
CA GLU A 156 9.13 14.08 7.20
C GLU A 156 10.32 13.58 6.38
N ILE A 157 10.48 14.06 5.15
CA ILE A 157 11.66 13.75 4.31
C ILE A 157 12.95 14.09 5.06
N ALA A 158 13.03 15.31 5.62
CA ALA A 158 14.20 15.73 6.39
C ALA A 158 14.44 14.88 7.65
N ALA A 159 13.37 14.43 8.33
CA ALA A 159 13.48 13.56 9.49
C ALA A 159 14.03 12.18 9.12
N TRP A 160 13.57 11.58 8.04
CA TRP A 160 14.08 10.30 7.54
C TRP A 160 15.51 10.40 7.03
N THR A 161 15.87 11.46 6.31
CA THR A 161 17.23 11.71 5.84
C THR A 161 18.20 11.83 7.01
N ARG A 162 17.81 12.48 8.11
CA ARG A 162 18.65 12.56 9.32
C ARG A 162 18.76 11.22 10.06
N ALA A 163 17.68 10.43 10.08
CA ALA A 163 17.66 9.16 10.81
C ALA A 163 18.51 8.06 10.13
N ASP A 164 18.56 8.07 8.80
CA ASP A 164 19.39 7.12 8.03
C ASP A 164 20.00 7.82 6.80
N PRO A 165 21.13 8.52 6.98
CA PRO A 165 21.82 9.19 5.87
C PRO A 165 22.37 8.22 4.82
N SER A 166 22.53 6.94 5.15
CA SER A 166 23.09 5.92 4.24
C SER A 166 22.10 5.47 3.18
N THR A 167 20.79 5.69 3.40
CA THR A 167 19.73 5.33 2.45
C THR A 167 18.99 6.59 2.00
N PRO A 168 19.34 7.15 0.83
CA PRO A 168 18.70 8.36 0.32
C PRO A 168 17.19 8.26 0.28
N VAL A 169 16.50 9.35 0.61
CA VAL A 169 15.04 9.40 0.57
C VAL A 169 14.56 9.72 -0.84
N GLN A 170 13.64 8.90 -1.34
CA GLN A 170 12.83 9.17 -2.54
C GLN A 170 11.43 9.60 -2.09
N PRO A 171 11.04 10.87 -2.30
CA PRO A 171 9.69 11.35 -1.98
C PRO A 171 8.62 10.69 -2.85
N ALA A 172 7.40 10.50 -2.30
CA ALA A 172 6.24 10.00 -3.05
C ALA A 172 4.93 10.62 -2.55
N LEU A 173 3.99 10.85 -3.44
CA LEU A 173 2.58 11.02 -3.09
C LEU A 173 1.83 9.75 -3.46
N HIS A 174 0.89 9.32 -2.62
CA HIS A 174 0.15 8.08 -2.81
C HIS A 174 -1.34 8.37 -2.82
N LEU A 175 -1.89 8.47 -4.02
CA LEU A 175 -3.29 8.80 -4.26
C LEU A 175 -4.15 7.54 -4.31
N ILE A 176 -5.23 7.51 -3.54
CA ILE A 176 -6.28 6.50 -3.73
C ILE A 176 -7.05 6.86 -5.01
N ALA A 177 -6.64 6.26 -6.13
CA ALA A 177 -7.20 6.54 -7.46
C ALA A 177 -8.51 5.79 -7.73
N VAL A 178 -8.73 4.67 -7.04
CA VAL A 178 -10.00 3.96 -6.97
C VAL A 178 -10.34 3.77 -5.51
N VAL A 179 -11.42 4.41 -5.06
CA VAL A 179 -11.83 4.47 -3.66
C VAL A 179 -12.99 3.50 -3.42
N ALA A 180 -12.83 2.57 -2.49
CA ALA A 180 -13.93 1.71 -2.04
C ALA A 180 -15.03 2.52 -1.37
N GLN A 181 -16.29 2.17 -1.61
CA GLN A 181 -17.48 2.90 -1.16
C GLN A 181 -18.41 2.00 -0.34
N GLY A 182 -19.10 2.58 0.64
CA GLY A 182 -20.17 1.90 1.37
C GLY A 182 -21.45 1.74 0.57
N SER A 183 -21.62 2.51 -0.52
CA SER A 183 -22.76 2.46 -1.44
C SER A 183 -22.40 1.75 -2.74
N PRO A 184 -23.37 1.14 -3.44
CA PRO A 184 -23.12 0.32 -4.62
C PRO A 184 -22.58 1.11 -5.82
N GLY A 185 -22.84 2.40 -5.91
CA GLY A 185 -22.59 3.18 -7.13
C GLY A 185 -23.53 2.79 -8.28
N ARG A 186 -23.31 3.34 -9.47
CA ARG A 186 -24.19 3.09 -10.64
C ARG A 186 -24.10 1.65 -11.15
N ASP A 187 -22.96 1.00 -10.99
CA ASP A 187 -22.65 -0.33 -11.51
C ASP A 187 -22.62 -1.45 -10.45
N GLY A 188 -23.01 -1.12 -9.21
CA GLY A 188 -23.05 -2.08 -8.11
C GLY A 188 -21.68 -2.53 -7.60
N LYS A 189 -20.59 -1.89 -8.03
CA LYS A 189 -19.22 -2.32 -7.72
C LYS A 189 -18.67 -1.77 -6.40
N TYR A 190 -19.40 -0.89 -5.72
CA TYR A 190 -19.01 -0.33 -4.42
C TYR A 190 -17.61 0.32 -4.46
N ARG A 191 -17.35 1.08 -5.53
CA ARG A 191 -16.13 1.87 -5.65
C ARG A 191 -16.38 3.13 -6.48
N MET A 192 -15.54 4.13 -6.28
CA MET A 192 -15.53 5.37 -7.04
C MET A 192 -14.15 5.55 -7.69
N ARG A 193 -14.13 5.75 -8.99
CA ARG A 193 -12.92 6.04 -9.76
C ARG A 193 -12.65 7.54 -9.73
N MET A 194 -11.43 7.93 -9.42
CA MET A 194 -11.03 9.33 -9.54
C MET A 194 -10.96 9.73 -11.00
N THR A 195 -11.25 11.02 -11.27
CA THR A 195 -11.12 11.58 -12.61
C THR A 195 -9.66 11.74 -13.00
N ASP A 196 -9.39 11.74 -14.31
CA ASP A 196 -8.04 11.97 -14.82
C ASP A 196 -7.52 13.35 -14.40
N SER A 197 -8.38 14.36 -14.36
CA SER A 197 -8.02 15.70 -13.89
C SER A 197 -7.59 15.73 -12.42
N LEU A 198 -8.18 14.91 -11.56
CA LEU A 198 -7.74 14.79 -10.15
C LEU A 198 -6.39 14.10 -10.05
N ILE A 199 -6.17 13.06 -10.84
CA ILE A 199 -4.86 12.37 -10.91
C ILE A 199 -3.79 13.36 -11.40
N GLU A 200 -4.07 14.14 -12.44
CA GLU A 200 -3.16 15.18 -12.95
C GLU A 200 -2.87 16.26 -11.91
N MET A 201 -3.87 16.69 -11.16
CA MET A 201 -3.69 17.66 -10.07
C MET A 201 -2.69 17.14 -9.03
N VAL A 202 -2.85 15.89 -8.55
CA VAL A 202 -1.92 15.29 -7.59
C VAL A 202 -0.54 15.05 -8.22
N SER A 203 -0.49 14.66 -9.49
CA SER A 203 0.75 14.56 -10.26
C SER A 203 1.51 15.89 -10.29
N SER A 204 0.81 17.01 -10.45
CA SER A 204 1.42 18.35 -10.40
C SER A 204 1.98 18.70 -9.02
N TRP A 205 1.35 18.24 -7.94
CA TRP A 205 1.88 18.41 -6.58
C TRP A 205 3.15 17.57 -6.37
N ALA A 206 3.14 16.33 -6.85
CA ALA A 206 4.32 15.44 -6.79
C ALA A 206 5.51 16.07 -7.54
N ALA A 207 5.27 16.63 -8.73
CA ALA A 207 6.31 17.26 -9.52
C ALA A 207 7.01 18.43 -8.81
N LYS A 208 6.32 19.18 -7.94
CA LYS A 208 6.94 20.25 -7.11
C LYS A 208 8.04 19.76 -6.18
N ARG A 209 8.14 18.44 -5.94
CA ARG A 209 9.13 17.82 -5.02
C ARG A 209 9.94 16.72 -5.69
N ASN A 210 9.93 16.60 -7.01
CA ASN A 210 10.49 15.46 -7.74
C ASN A 210 10.03 14.13 -7.13
N ALA A 211 8.78 14.10 -6.64
CA ALA A 211 8.21 12.95 -5.98
C ALA A 211 7.62 11.97 -6.99
N LEU A 212 7.63 10.69 -6.61
CA LEU A 212 6.87 9.65 -7.30
C LEU A 212 5.37 9.86 -7.06
N LEU A 213 4.55 9.28 -7.92
CA LEU A 213 3.12 9.17 -7.71
C LEU A 213 2.73 7.69 -7.67
N PHE A 214 2.14 7.25 -6.59
CA PHE A 214 1.47 5.95 -6.53
C PHE A 214 -0.03 6.13 -6.77
N LEU A 215 -0.58 5.27 -7.62
CA LEU A 215 -2.02 5.17 -7.85
C LEU A 215 -2.53 3.91 -7.16
N ASP A 216 -3.30 4.09 -6.09
CA ASP A 216 -3.81 3.00 -5.28
C ASP A 216 -5.21 2.60 -5.72
N VAL A 217 -5.48 1.28 -5.66
CA VAL A 217 -6.69 0.67 -6.16
C VAL A 217 -7.38 -0.15 -5.08
N GLN A 218 -8.47 0.41 -4.54
CA GLN A 218 -9.42 -0.25 -3.65
C GLN A 218 -10.61 -0.76 -4.48
N VAL A 219 -10.55 -2.01 -4.91
CA VAL A 219 -11.45 -2.52 -5.97
C VAL A 219 -12.94 -2.63 -5.58
N GLY A 220 -13.29 -2.63 -4.28
CA GLY A 220 -14.66 -2.88 -3.86
C GLY A 220 -15.14 -4.27 -4.29
N LYS A 221 -16.23 -4.33 -5.03
CA LYS A 221 -16.75 -5.55 -5.69
C LYS A 221 -16.27 -5.71 -7.14
N SER A 222 -15.38 -4.83 -7.61
CA SER A 222 -14.66 -4.96 -8.88
C SER A 222 -13.44 -5.87 -8.70
N THR A 223 -12.51 -5.83 -9.64
CA THR A 223 -11.28 -6.62 -9.63
C THR A 223 -10.06 -5.77 -10.04
N VAL A 224 -8.86 -6.24 -9.71
CA VAL A 224 -7.60 -5.63 -10.19
C VAL A 224 -7.57 -5.62 -11.72
N GLN A 225 -8.08 -6.69 -12.36
CA GLN A 225 -8.14 -6.86 -13.80
C GLN A 225 -9.06 -5.85 -14.50
N GLU A 226 -10.08 -5.37 -13.80
CA GLU A 226 -11.03 -4.36 -14.31
C GLU A 226 -10.54 -2.93 -14.05
N GLU A 227 -9.92 -2.68 -12.89
CA GLU A 227 -9.59 -1.32 -12.45
C GLU A 227 -8.21 -0.83 -12.92
N VAL A 228 -7.18 -1.68 -12.89
CA VAL A 228 -5.81 -1.26 -13.21
C VAL A 228 -5.62 -0.86 -14.68
N PRO A 229 -6.22 -1.53 -15.70
CA PRO A 229 -5.99 -1.16 -17.09
C PRO A 229 -6.35 0.29 -17.44
N ARG A 230 -7.33 0.88 -16.77
CA ARG A 230 -7.69 2.29 -16.99
C ARG A 230 -6.62 3.29 -16.52
N LEU A 231 -5.71 2.85 -15.67
CA LEU A 231 -4.60 3.67 -15.17
C LEU A 231 -3.35 3.59 -16.07
N ILE A 232 -3.37 2.76 -17.12
CA ILE A 232 -2.24 2.58 -18.04
C ILE A 232 -1.70 3.90 -18.60
N PRO A 233 -2.53 4.88 -19.02
CA PRO A 233 -2.02 6.15 -19.53
C PRO A 233 -1.10 6.89 -18.54
N PHE A 234 -1.37 6.76 -17.23
CA PHE A 234 -0.54 7.33 -16.17
C PHE A 234 0.65 6.42 -15.85
N LEU A 235 0.43 5.11 -15.77
CA LEU A 235 1.48 4.12 -15.47
C LEU A 235 2.59 4.05 -16.54
N LYS A 236 2.36 4.55 -17.74
CA LYS A 236 3.40 4.75 -18.77
C LYS A 236 4.39 5.86 -18.42
N ARG A 237 4.13 6.70 -17.42
CA ARG A 237 5.06 7.74 -16.98
C ARG A 237 6.11 7.12 -16.05
N PRO A 238 7.40 7.44 -16.18
CA PRO A 238 8.47 6.80 -15.44
C PRO A 238 8.32 6.93 -13.91
N ASN A 239 7.78 8.05 -13.44
CA ASN A 239 7.58 8.38 -12.02
C ASN A 239 6.23 7.95 -11.44
N VAL A 240 5.37 7.24 -12.21
CA VAL A 240 4.05 6.78 -11.73
C VAL A 240 4.09 5.27 -11.50
N HIS A 241 3.65 4.86 -10.33
CA HIS A 241 3.70 3.49 -9.80
C HIS A 241 2.30 3.03 -9.38
N LEU A 242 2.16 1.78 -9.00
CA LEU A 242 0.89 1.16 -8.65
C LEU A 242 0.87 0.69 -7.20
N ALA A 243 -0.30 0.82 -6.56
CA ALA A 243 -0.61 0.12 -5.32
C ALA A 243 -1.95 -0.60 -5.44
N ILE A 244 -2.11 -1.68 -4.72
CA ILE A 244 -3.35 -2.44 -4.60
C ILE A 244 -3.64 -2.68 -3.12
N ASP A 245 -4.92 -2.52 -2.76
CA ASP A 245 -5.36 -2.63 -1.38
C ASP A 245 -6.32 -3.82 -1.19
N PRO A 246 -5.81 -4.96 -0.70
CA PRO A 246 -6.61 -6.14 -0.44
C PRO A 246 -7.72 -5.94 0.60
N GLU A 247 -7.58 -4.99 1.56
CA GLU A 247 -8.59 -4.73 2.58
C GLU A 247 -9.97 -4.52 1.98
N PHE A 248 -10.03 -3.85 0.84
CA PHE A 248 -11.28 -3.50 0.18
C PHE A 248 -11.64 -4.41 -1.00
N SER A 249 -10.99 -5.55 -1.15
CA SER A 249 -11.34 -6.54 -2.19
C SER A 249 -12.46 -7.46 -1.72
N MET A 250 -13.69 -7.14 -2.08
CA MET A 250 -14.92 -7.81 -1.61
C MET A 250 -15.33 -8.98 -2.52
N LYS A 251 -14.39 -9.83 -2.89
CA LYS A 251 -14.71 -11.04 -3.67
C LYS A 251 -15.72 -11.91 -2.95
N PRO A 252 -16.70 -12.52 -3.67
CA PRO A 252 -17.52 -13.56 -3.11
C PRO A 252 -16.68 -14.68 -2.52
N ARG A 253 -17.05 -15.19 -1.37
CA ARG A 253 -16.38 -16.34 -0.75
C ARG A 253 -17.42 -17.33 -0.21
N MET A 254 -17.05 -18.61 -0.22
CA MET A 254 -17.85 -19.64 0.44
C MET A 254 -17.76 -19.49 1.95
N ASP A 255 -18.87 -19.31 2.63
CA ASP A 255 -18.95 -19.51 4.07
C ASP A 255 -19.02 -21.02 4.33
N ARG A 256 -17.92 -21.57 4.85
CA ARG A 256 -17.81 -23.02 5.08
C ARG A 256 -18.73 -23.54 6.17
N ARG A 257 -19.19 -22.66 7.08
CA ARG A 257 -20.10 -23.04 8.16
C ARG A 257 -21.55 -23.13 7.66
N GLN A 258 -21.91 -22.24 6.73
CA GLN A 258 -23.27 -22.13 6.21
C GLN A 258 -23.44 -22.80 4.85
N GLY A 259 -22.35 -23.18 4.17
CA GLY A 259 -22.39 -23.76 2.83
C GLY A 259 -22.88 -22.81 1.74
N VAL A 260 -22.88 -21.50 2.00
CA VAL A 260 -23.40 -20.49 1.08
C VAL A 260 -22.31 -19.51 0.62
N VAL A 261 -22.48 -18.95 -0.58
CA VAL A 261 -21.61 -17.88 -1.06
C VAL A 261 -22.04 -16.58 -0.42
N VAL A 262 -21.17 -15.98 0.38
CA VAL A 262 -21.41 -14.67 1.00
C VAL A 262 -20.68 -13.57 0.26
N THR A 263 -21.38 -12.46 0.08
CA THR A 263 -20.82 -11.20 -0.42
C THR A 263 -20.90 -10.16 0.67
N ALA A 264 -19.90 -9.30 0.76
CA ALA A 264 -19.90 -8.18 1.69
C ALA A 264 -19.76 -6.86 0.92
N LYS A 265 -20.09 -5.75 1.57
CA LYS A 265 -19.71 -4.41 1.10
C LYS A 265 -18.40 -4.01 1.76
N PRO A 266 -17.62 -3.09 1.15
CA PRO A 266 -16.44 -2.51 1.77
C PRO A 266 -16.74 -1.97 3.18
N GLY A 267 -15.83 -2.20 4.13
CA GLY A 267 -15.99 -1.82 5.54
C GLY A 267 -16.82 -2.78 6.40
N ALA A 268 -17.56 -3.73 5.80
CA ALA A 268 -18.30 -4.74 6.58
C ALA A 268 -17.39 -5.92 7.01
N ARG A 269 -16.28 -6.12 6.34
CA ARG A 269 -15.21 -7.08 6.68
C ARG A 269 -13.91 -6.67 6.00
N ILE A 270 -12.81 -7.22 6.46
CA ILE A 270 -11.52 -7.12 5.75
C ILE A 270 -11.60 -8.00 4.48
N GLY A 271 -11.16 -7.44 3.36
CA GLY A 271 -11.14 -8.10 2.07
C GLY A 271 -9.96 -9.04 1.87
N THR A 272 -9.86 -9.60 0.68
CA THR A 272 -8.82 -10.57 0.32
C THR A 272 -8.44 -10.44 -1.15
N MET A 273 -7.15 -10.44 -1.44
CA MET A 273 -6.58 -10.69 -2.77
C MET A 273 -5.75 -11.97 -2.74
N SER A 274 -5.60 -12.61 -3.88
CA SER A 274 -4.75 -13.78 -4.03
C SER A 274 -3.42 -13.40 -4.71
N SER A 275 -2.45 -14.30 -4.63
CA SER A 275 -1.23 -14.19 -5.45
C SER A 275 -1.51 -14.04 -6.95
N ASP A 276 -2.63 -14.52 -7.45
CA ASP A 276 -2.99 -14.37 -8.88
C ASP A 276 -3.33 -12.92 -9.23
N ASP A 277 -3.97 -12.18 -8.31
CA ASP A 277 -4.25 -10.75 -8.47
C ASP A 277 -2.94 -9.95 -8.50
N VAL A 278 -2.02 -10.26 -7.57
CA VAL A 278 -0.69 -9.63 -7.51
C VAL A 278 0.12 -9.97 -8.76
N ASN A 279 0.13 -11.23 -9.17
CA ASN A 279 0.82 -11.68 -10.38
C ASN A 279 0.25 -11.04 -11.65
N TYR A 280 -1.05 -10.76 -11.70
CA TYR A 280 -1.64 -9.98 -12.79
C TYR A 280 -1.08 -8.56 -12.83
N ALA A 281 -1.05 -7.86 -11.69
CA ALA A 281 -0.48 -6.52 -11.60
C ALA A 281 1.01 -6.49 -11.99
N ILE A 282 1.79 -7.48 -11.52
CA ILE A 282 3.21 -7.62 -11.89
C ILE A 282 3.36 -7.79 -13.40
N ARG A 283 2.60 -8.70 -14.03
CA ARG A 283 2.69 -8.89 -15.50
C ARG A 283 2.35 -7.62 -16.25
N LEU A 284 1.25 -6.94 -15.90
CA LEU A 284 0.85 -5.71 -16.56
C LEU A 284 1.94 -4.64 -16.45
N LEU A 285 2.51 -4.41 -15.27
CA LEU A 285 3.59 -3.45 -15.08
C LEU A 285 4.86 -3.86 -15.81
N SER A 286 5.22 -5.14 -15.78
CA SER A 286 6.37 -5.70 -16.52
C SER A 286 6.24 -5.47 -18.02
N ASP A 287 5.05 -5.71 -18.57
CA ASP A 287 4.77 -5.49 -20.00
C ASP A 287 4.85 -3.99 -20.35
N LEU A 288 4.34 -3.10 -19.49
CA LEU A 288 4.47 -1.64 -19.67
C LEU A 288 5.93 -1.19 -19.68
N VAL A 289 6.73 -1.69 -18.73
CA VAL A 289 8.17 -1.39 -18.66
C VAL A 289 8.87 -1.82 -19.94
N LYS A 290 8.62 -3.05 -20.39
CA LYS A 290 9.22 -3.60 -21.61
C LYS A 290 8.79 -2.85 -22.87
N GLN A 291 7.50 -2.59 -23.05
CA GLN A 291 6.95 -1.99 -24.26
C GLN A 291 7.28 -0.51 -24.42
N ASN A 292 7.48 0.21 -23.30
CA ASN A 292 7.71 1.64 -23.30
C ASN A 292 9.14 2.04 -22.85
N ASN A 293 10.04 1.04 -22.71
CA ASN A 293 11.43 1.25 -22.26
C ASN A 293 11.51 2.09 -20.97
N LEU A 294 10.69 1.74 -19.98
CA LEU A 294 10.62 2.46 -18.69
C LEU A 294 11.61 1.90 -17.68
N PRO A 295 11.98 2.68 -16.66
CA PRO A 295 12.61 2.14 -15.47
C PRO A 295 11.65 1.17 -14.76
N PRO A 296 12.17 0.27 -13.89
CA PRO A 296 11.35 -0.64 -13.11
C PRO A 296 10.25 0.07 -12.33
N LYS A 297 9.08 -0.54 -12.28
CA LYS A 297 7.95 -0.03 -11.50
C LYS A 297 7.96 -0.57 -10.07
N VAL A 298 7.43 0.19 -9.14
CA VAL A 298 7.13 -0.29 -7.79
C VAL A 298 5.66 -0.67 -7.71
N LEU A 299 5.38 -1.84 -7.15
CA LEU A 299 4.03 -2.31 -6.80
C LEU A 299 3.94 -2.44 -5.29
N VAL A 300 3.10 -1.63 -4.66
CA VAL A 300 2.79 -1.73 -3.23
C VAL A 300 1.56 -2.60 -3.04
N VAL A 301 1.63 -3.53 -2.10
CA VAL A 301 0.50 -4.39 -1.68
C VAL A 301 0.31 -4.18 -0.18
N HIS A 302 -0.84 -3.61 0.20
CA HIS A 302 -1.18 -3.37 1.61
C HIS A 302 -1.52 -4.66 2.33
N ARG A 303 -1.05 -4.81 3.58
CA ARG A 303 -1.30 -6.01 4.38
C ARG A 303 -1.16 -5.77 5.87
N PHE A 304 -2.20 -6.12 6.65
CA PHE A 304 -2.13 -6.12 8.12
C PHE A 304 -2.82 -7.33 8.75
N THR A 305 -3.30 -8.28 7.94
CA THR A 305 -3.78 -9.60 8.38
C THR A 305 -3.31 -10.69 7.44
N HIS A 306 -3.32 -11.94 7.93
CA HIS A 306 -2.95 -13.10 7.10
C HIS A 306 -3.87 -13.23 5.87
N ASP A 307 -5.18 -13.08 6.07
CA ASP A 307 -6.19 -13.35 5.04
C ASP A 307 -6.29 -12.25 3.96
N MET A 308 -5.67 -11.08 4.18
CA MET A 308 -5.64 -10.03 3.15
C MET A 308 -4.90 -10.46 1.89
N LEU A 309 -3.85 -11.28 2.03
CA LEU A 309 -3.08 -11.78 0.90
C LEU A 309 -2.89 -13.29 1.01
N THR A 310 -3.57 -14.05 0.16
CA THR A 310 -3.45 -15.51 0.14
C THR A 310 -2.43 -15.99 -0.87
N GLY A 311 -1.63 -16.97 -0.47
CA GLY A 311 -0.63 -17.59 -1.33
C GLY A 311 0.56 -16.67 -1.65
N ALA A 312 1.03 -15.86 -0.69
CA ALA A 312 2.15 -14.94 -0.86
C ALA A 312 3.40 -15.63 -1.46
N SER A 313 3.69 -16.86 -1.07
CA SER A 313 4.79 -17.68 -1.63
C SER A 313 4.64 -18.04 -3.11
N LYS A 314 3.47 -17.81 -3.72
CA LYS A 314 3.20 -18.05 -5.16
C LYS A 314 3.32 -16.76 -6.00
N ILE A 315 3.72 -15.66 -5.39
CA ILE A 315 4.00 -14.40 -6.11
C ILE A 315 5.24 -14.62 -6.97
N ARG A 316 5.14 -14.30 -8.25
CA ARG A 316 6.19 -14.45 -9.25
C ARG A 316 6.85 -13.10 -9.49
N LEU A 317 8.03 -12.92 -8.93
CA LEU A 317 8.79 -11.69 -9.08
C LEU A 317 9.33 -11.55 -10.52
N ASP A 318 9.37 -10.30 -10.99
CA ASP A 318 9.94 -9.92 -12.28
C ASP A 318 10.93 -8.76 -12.05
N PRO A 319 12.14 -8.76 -12.65
CA PRO A 319 13.14 -7.70 -12.43
C PRO A 319 12.67 -6.31 -12.87
N ARG A 320 11.58 -6.21 -13.62
CA ARG A 320 10.95 -4.94 -14.05
C ARG A 320 9.98 -4.38 -13.02
N VAL A 321 9.67 -5.15 -11.95
CA VAL A 321 8.69 -4.76 -10.94
C VAL A 321 9.22 -5.05 -9.54
N GLN A 322 9.32 -4.02 -8.73
CA GLN A 322 9.75 -4.08 -7.35
C GLN A 322 8.54 -4.19 -6.44
N VAL A 323 8.33 -5.33 -5.81
CA VAL A 323 7.15 -5.62 -4.99
C VAL A 323 7.42 -5.27 -3.53
N VAL A 324 6.58 -4.42 -2.96
CA VAL A 324 6.60 -4.03 -1.54
C VAL A 324 5.37 -4.59 -0.85
N ILE A 325 5.55 -5.33 0.23
CA ILE A 325 4.46 -5.66 1.15
C ILE A 325 4.46 -4.62 2.26
N ASP A 326 3.43 -3.78 2.28
CA ASP A 326 3.31 -2.66 3.21
C ASP A 326 2.46 -3.05 4.42
N MET A 327 3.06 -3.03 5.62
CA MET A 327 2.33 -3.24 6.87
C MET A 327 1.41 -2.06 7.14
N ASP A 328 0.13 -2.24 6.86
CA ASP A 328 -0.92 -1.21 6.87
C ASP A 328 -1.84 -1.28 8.11
N GLY A 329 -1.39 -1.88 9.19
CA GLY A 329 -2.12 -1.90 10.46
C GLY A 329 -1.91 -0.63 11.26
N TRP A 330 -2.99 -0.10 11.86
CA TRP A 330 -2.92 1.02 12.80
C TRP A 330 -3.02 0.55 14.25
N GLY A 331 -2.52 1.35 15.17
CA GLY A 331 -2.62 1.11 16.59
C GLY A 331 -1.35 1.43 17.37
N GLN A 332 -1.29 0.93 18.60
CA GLN A 332 -0.15 1.13 19.47
C GLN A 332 1.13 0.53 18.87
N PRO A 333 2.31 1.06 19.19
CA PRO A 333 3.59 0.61 18.62
C PRO A 333 3.80 -0.90 18.67
N TRP A 334 3.54 -1.54 19.82
CA TRP A 334 3.74 -2.99 19.98
C TRP A 334 2.86 -3.81 19.01
N LEU A 335 1.60 -3.38 18.80
CA LEU A 335 0.68 -4.05 17.88
C LEU A 335 1.16 -3.94 16.43
N LYS A 336 1.71 -2.78 16.06
CA LYS A 336 2.25 -2.55 14.72
C LYS A 336 3.50 -3.41 14.46
N TYR A 337 4.38 -3.54 15.45
CA TYR A 337 5.54 -4.43 15.35
C TYR A 337 5.12 -5.91 15.24
N ASP A 338 4.14 -6.34 16.03
CA ASP A 338 3.64 -7.72 15.96
C ASP A 338 3.00 -7.99 14.58
N SER A 339 2.22 -7.04 14.04
CA SER A 339 1.64 -7.15 12.70
C SER A 339 2.72 -7.19 11.61
N TYR A 340 3.77 -6.37 11.73
CA TYR A 340 4.88 -6.38 10.78
C TYR A 340 5.58 -7.75 10.77
N ARG A 341 5.87 -8.29 11.93
CA ARG A 341 6.51 -9.61 12.07
C ARG A 341 5.62 -10.73 11.56
N ALA A 342 4.36 -10.73 11.94
CA ALA A 342 3.44 -11.82 11.62
C ALA A 342 3.06 -11.87 10.13
N TYR A 343 2.95 -10.72 9.46
CA TYR A 343 2.33 -10.65 8.13
C TYR A 343 3.28 -10.17 7.03
N VAL A 344 4.41 -9.59 7.39
CA VAL A 344 5.39 -9.07 6.44
C VAL A 344 6.72 -9.81 6.54
N GLU A 345 7.31 -9.84 7.73
CA GLU A 345 8.60 -10.50 7.97
C GLU A 345 8.51 -12.02 7.84
N ALA A 346 7.47 -12.65 8.42
CA ALA A 346 7.29 -14.10 8.42
C ALA A 346 6.91 -14.69 7.06
N GLU A 347 6.38 -13.87 6.15
CA GLU A 347 6.01 -14.28 4.79
C GLU A 347 6.74 -13.39 3.75
N PRO A 348 8.06 -13.59 3.55
CA PRO A 348 8.88 -12.73 2.72
C PRO A 348 8.47 -12.80 1.25
N VAL A 349 8.38 -11.62 0.61
CA VAL A 349 8.13 -11.51 -0.83
C VAL A 349 9.32 -10.87 -1.55
N GLN A 350 9.57 -9.57 -1.34
CA GLN A 350 10.74 -8.90 -1.93
C GLN A 350 11.22 -7.72 -1.08
N PHE A 351 10.42 -6.68 -0.93
CA PHE A 351 10.70 -5.52 -0.09
C PHE A 351 9.58 -5.30 0.92
N THR A 352 9.87 -4.58 1.99
CA THR A 352 8.91 -4.30 3.04
C THR A 352 8.59 -2.83 3.14
N GLY A 353 7.33 -2.56 3.54
CA GLY A 353 6.84 -1.24 3.86
C GLY A 353 6.24 -1.16 5.26
N PHE A 354 6.05 0.06 5.76
CA PHE A 354 5.49 0.34 7.07
C PHE A 354 4.67 1.63 7.03
N LYS A 355 3.39 1.53 7.35
CA LYS A 355 2.47 2.67 7.36
C LYS A 355 2.36 3.26 8.75
N LEU A 356 2.28 4.58 8.83
CA LEU A 356 2.15 5.39 10.04
C LEU A 356 0.88 6.25 9.93
N PHE A 357 0.04 6.21 10.97
CA PHE A 357 -1.23 6.92 10.99
C PHE A 357 -1.18 8.04 12.01
N TYR A 358 -1.14 9.29 11.56
CA TYR A 358 -1.02 10.45 12.45
C TYR A 358 -2.06 10.48 13.58
N HIS A 359 -3.30 10.07 13.27
CA HIS A 359 -4.39 10.12 14.24
C HIS A 359 -4.65 8.76 14.91
N ASN A 360 -4.64 7.68 14.15
CA ASN A 360 -5.05 6.38 14.67
C ASN A 360 -3.98 5.73 15.57
N ASP A 361 -2.69 5.87 15.23
CA ASP A 361 -1.61 5.32 16.03
C ASP A 361 -1.46 6.04 17.37
N THR A 362 -1.87 7.32 17.45
CA THR A 362 -1.74 8.16 18.64
C THR A 362 -3.01 8.20 19.50
N LYS A 363 -4.07 7.54 19.07
CA LYS A 363 -5.42 7.63 19.67
C LYS A 363 -5.48 7.19 21.13
N LYS A 364 -4.57 6.29 21.56
CA LYS A 364 -4.48 5.80 22.94
C LYS A 364 -3.42 6.51 23.78
N GLY A 365 -2.91 7.65 23.28
CA GLY A 365 -1.92 8.48 23.99
C GLY A 365 -0.46 8.10 23.69
N ASP A 366 -0.21 7.08 22.87
CA ASP A 366 1.14 6.81 22.39
C ASP A 366 1.58 7.88 21.38
N PRO A 367 2.85 8.30 21.39
CA PRO A 367 3.38 9.13 20.31
C PRO A 367 3.51 8.32 19.02
N LEU A 368 3.43 9.01 17.89
CA LEU A 368 3.74 8.39 16.61
C LEU A 368 5.16 7.83 16.62
N LEU A 369 5.37 6.65 16.03
CA LEU A 369 6.69 6.07 15.88
C LEU A 369 7.61 7.01 15.09
N THR A 370 8.79 7.26 15.64
CA THR A 370 9.82 8.03 14.97
C THR A 370 10.53 7.22 13.89
N PRO A 371 11.18 7.86 12.89
CA PRO A 371 12.01 7.16 11.94
C PRO A 371 13.04 6.22 12.57
N GLY A 372 13.72 6.66 13.65
CA GLY A 372 14.69 5.84 14.36
C GLY A 372 14.09 4.57 14.97
N GLU A 373 12.85 4.62 15.45
CA GLU A 373 12.16 3.44 15.99
C GLU A 373 11.71 2.48 14.89
N VAL A 374 11.21 3.00 13.77
CA VAL A 374 10.87 2.15 12.62
C VAL A 374 12.12 1.47 12.04
N LEU A 375 13.27 2.14 12.07
CA LEU A 375 14.55 1.58 11.61
C LEU A 375 15.12 0.48 12.50
N LEU A 376 14.53 0.24 13.67
CA LEU A 376 14.86 -0.93 14.52
C LEU A 376 14.26 -2.24 13.97
N LEU A 377 13.30 -2.18 13.06
CA LEU A 377 12.72 -3.37 12.42
C LEU A 377 13.74 -4.08 11.55
N ASN A 378 13.66 -5.41 11.49
CA ASN A 378 14.45 -6.25 10.61
C ASN A 378 13.52 -7.22 9.83
N PRO A 379 13.48 -7.14 8.48
CA PRO A 379 14.21 -6.19 7.65
C PRO A 379 13.77 -4.73 7.86
N LYS A 380 14.67 -3.78 7.67
CA LYS A 380 14.32 -2.35 7.69
C LYS A 380 13.38 -2.05 6.53
N PRO A 381 12.20 -1.45 6.78
CA PRO A 381 11.29 -1.14 5.69
C PRO A 381 11.86 -0.06 4.77
N LEU A 382 11.70 -0.28 3.47
CA LEU A 382 12.17 0.63 2.41
C LEU A 382 11.05 1.48 1.81
N TYR A 383 9.81 1.22 2.18
CA TYR A 383 8.65 2.04 1.84
C TYR A 383 7.96 2.46 3.14
N ILE A 384 7.81 3.76 3.33
CA ILE A 384 7.16 4.33 4.52
C ILE A 384 5.99 5.17 4.07
N GLN A 385 4.82 4.89 4.60
CA GLN A 385 3.60 5.60 4.24
C GLN A 385 3.03 6.34 5.45
N TYR A 386 2.68 7.59 5.28
CA TYR A 386 1.99 8.42 6.27
C TYR A 386 0.55 8.69 5.83
N GLN A 387 -0.41 8.41 6.76
CA GLN A 387 -1.83 8.68 6.56
C GLN A 387 -2.40 9.59 7.64
#